data_a7a75511cc7d1dd331b2c61dc925c5e0
#
_entry.id   a7a75511cc7d1dd331b2c61dc925c5e0
#
_cell.length_a   1.000
_cell.length_b   1.000
_cell.length_c   1.000
_cell.angle_alpha   90.00
_cell.angle_beta   90.00
_cell.angle_gamma   90.00
#
_symmetry.space_group_name_H-M   'P 1'
#
loop_
_entity.id
_entity.type
_entity.pdbx_description
1 polymer ?
#
loop_
_entity_poly.entity_id
_entity_poly.type
_entity_poly.pdbx_seq_one_letter_code
_entity_poly.pdbx_strand_id
1 'polypeptide(L)'
;MRFDWDPEIESPATIAIIGGGPVGIEAAIYARFLGYFVSIFEQRRVAHRMLDWHNRALATSVEECTTPLGHAAIAAQNPEYVRRPPSDVFTGRSYAEEYLLPLAKTDLLFDDIHFLSPVVDVSRRRTFVTDKIEKQERCNDEFRILVDGRHRGPWVSRADVVIDCRGQSQKPSGVAPGGGLAIGELTLRDTFLMHAPMDRKFETKSVVGKHVCLVGQSIRACLFATEYLHQFGDEAACRLTWVVRPDRTQDSPAVAEALHDIETKQAHNVVVLESLGVEQIHRNEAGTYLMKFLRDDDSMVEMQCDAIASRTIGRECSLSTELIADPTQTVGCPHFVTSEPGYYVLRGGSIEDGAGVGLSDCFRSIRELFAILAGRDDLDLYDIIAKQKAGKSEL
;
A
#
# COMPACT_ATOMS: atom_id res chain seq x y z
N MET A 1 2.20 27.05 8.13
CA MET A 1 2.93 25.81 8.46
C MET A 1 4.32 26.23 8.93
N ARG A 2 4.91 25.62 9.96
CA ARG A 2 6.18 26.09 10.50
C ARG A 2 7.17 24.93 10.46
N PHE A 3 8.01 24.92 9.44
CA PHE A 3 9.17 24.04 9.37
C PHE A 3 10.33 24.69 10.13
N ASP A 4 11.24 23.88 10.67
CA ASP A 4 12.51 24.32 11.24
C ASP A 4 13.65 24.26 10.18
N TRP A 5 13.28 24.12 8.90
CA TRP A 5 14.12 24.30 7.71
C TRP A 5 13.26 24.89 6.58
N ASP A 6 13.90 25.39 5.54
CA ASP A 6 13.24 25.85 4.33
C ASP A 6 13.00 24.68 3.37
N PRO A 7 11.74 24.25 3.16
CA PRO A 7 11.41 23.16 2.27
C PRO A 7 11.36 23.57 0.79
N GLU A 8 11.45 24.87 0.46
CA GLU A 8 11.35 25.37 -0.91
C GLU A 8 12.57 24.93 -1.71
N ILE A 9 12.32 24.47 -2.93
CA ILE A 9 13.36 24.11 -3.90
C ILE A 9 13.09 24.79 -5.24
N GLU A 10 14.10 25.48 -5.73
CA GLU A 10 14.01 26.11 -7.05
C GLU A 10 14.05 25.06 -8.16
N SER A 11 13.18 25.23 -9.17
CA SER A 11 13.24 24.46 -10.40
C SER A 11 14.33 25.02 -11.32
N PRO A 12 15.14 24.17 -11.98
CA PRO A 12 15.06 22.72 -12.00
C PRO A 12 15.82 22.06 -10.83
N ALA A 13 15.12 21.17 -10.11
CA ALA A 13 15.71 20.27 -9.13
C ALA A 13 15.33 18.83 -9.46
N THR A 14 16.05 17.87 -8.91
CA THR A 14 15.83 16.45 -9.18
C THR A 14 15.01 15.82 -8.05
N ILE A 15 13.90 15.19 -8.42
CA ILE A 15 13.02 14.47 -7.50
C ILE A 15 13.06 12.97 -7.79
N ALA A 16 13.46 12.18 -6.81
CA ALA A 16 13.37 10.73 -6.89
C ALA A 16 12.03 10.26 -6.30
N ILE A 17 11.28 9.50 -7.09
CA ILE A 17 10.01 8.90 -6.68
C ILE A 17 10.18 7.39 -6.58
N ILE A 18 9.89 6.84 -5.40
CA ILE A 18 10.06 5.41 -5.15
C ILE A 18 8.70 4.73 -5.18
N GLY A 19 8.46 3.95 -6.23
CA GLY A 19 7.22 3.22 -6.50
C GLY A 19 6.42 3.77 -7.67
N GLY A 20 6.16 2.95 -8.68
CA GLY A 20 5.39 3.24 -9.90
C GLY A 20 3.90 2.86 -9.77
N GLY A 21 3.33 3.03 -8.58
CA GLY A 21 1.90 2.88 -8.32
C GLY A 21 1.10 4.14 -8.61
N PRO A 22 -0.22 4.16 -8.30
CA PRO A 22 -1.09 5.31 -8.56
C PRO A 22 -0.53 6.63 -8.02
N VAL A 23 -0.10 6.63 -6.76
CA VAL A 23 0.42 7.83 -6.08
C VAL A 23 1.75 8.29 -6.69
N GLY A 24 2.65 7.34 -6.99
CA GLY A 24 3.97 7.69 -7.55
C GLY A 24 3.89 8.23 -8.97
N ILE A 25 3.06 7.64 -9.82
CA ILE A 25 2.86 8.14 -11.19
C ILE A 25 2.21 9.52 -11.18
N GLU A 26 1.23 9.75 -10.28
CA GLU A 26 0.56 11.04 -10.15
C GLU A 26 1.50 12.13 -9.59
N ALA A 27 2.32 11.80 -8.58
CA ALA A 27 3.32 12.72 -8.06
C ALA A 27 4.37 13.07 -9.14
N ALA A 28 4.74 12.11 -9.96
CA ALA A 28 5.69 12.32 -11.05
C ALA A 28 5.16 13.29 -12.12
N ILE A 29 3.91 13.09 -12.57
CA ILE A 29 3.31 13.98 -13.56
C ILE A 29 3.17 15.40 -13.01
N TYR A 30 2.77 15.52 -11.74
CA TYR A 30 2.66 16.82 -11.07
C TYR A 30 4.02 17.55 -11.02
N ALA A 31 5.08 16.84 -10.62
CA ALA A 31 6.45 17.38 -10.59
C ALA A 31 6.91 17.84 -11.97
N ARG A 32 6.67 17.04 -13.00
CA ARG A 32 7.07 17.36 -14.39
C ARG A 32 6.36 18.61 -14.91
N PHE A 33 5.07 18.79 -14.57
CA PHE A 33 4.34 20.02 -14.94
C PHE A 33 4.89 21.27 -14.25
N LEU A 34 5.54 21.13 -13.09
CA LEU A 34 6.22 22.23 -12.40
C LEU A 34 7.66 22.46 -12.87
N GLY A 35 8.17 21.64 -13.79
CA GLY A 35 9.50 21.79 -14.36
C GLY A 35 10.62 21.07 -13.60
N TYR A 36 10.29 20.22 -12.61
CA TYR A 36 11.29 19.39 -11.94
C TYR A 36 11.75 18.21 -12.81
N PHE A 37 13.01 17.84 -12.67
CA PHE A 37 13.50 16.55 -13.17
C PHE A 37 13.02 15.42 -12.25
N VAL A 38 12.57 14.33 -12.85
CA VAL A 38 12.03 13.20 -12.09
C VAL A 38 12.77 11.92 -12.44
N SER A 39 12.97 11.06 -11.45
CA SER A 39 13.39 9.67 -11.66
C SER A 39 12.46 8.76 -10.85
N ILE A 40 11.74 7.86 -11.51
CA ILE A 40 10.80 6.93 -10.88
C ILE A 40 11.46 5.56 -10.79
N PHE A 41 11.61 5.02 -9.58
CA PHE A 41 12.17 3.69 -9.34
C PHE A 41 11.05 2.72 -9.02
N GLU A 42 10.81 1.77 -9.91
CA GLU A 42 9.79 0.75 -9.75
C GLU A 42 10.43 -0.65 -9.70
N GLN A 43 10.16 -1.38 -8.62
CA GLN A 43 10.77 -2.70 -8.40
C GLN A 43 10.35 -3.77 -9.42
N ARG A 44 9.19 -3.59 -10.07
CA ARG A 44 8.65 -4.51 -11.07
C ARG A 44 8.24 -3.76 -12.32
N ARG A 45 6.96 -3.57 -12.56
CA ARG A 45 6.34 -2.80 -13.64
C ARG A 45 5.35 -1.79 -13.07
N VAL A 46 5.11 -0.72 -13.77
CA VAL A 46 4.09 0.27 -13.37
C VAL A 46 2.76 -0.43 -13.11
N ALA A 47 2.07 0.04 -12.10
CA ALA A 47 0.76 -0.46 -11.67
C ALA A 47 0.71 -1.97 -11.36
N HIS A 48 1.85 -2.60 -11.04
CA HIS A 48 1.94 -4.03 -10.83
C HIS A 48 0.87 -4.56 -9.87
N ARG A 49 0.68 -3.90 -8.73
CA ARG A 49 -0.34 -4.29 -7.75
C ARG A 49 -1.76 -4.16 -8.28
N MET A 50 -2.04 -3.12 -9.08
CA MET A 50 -3.37 -2.96 -9.69
C MET A 50 -3.64 -4.08 -10.70
N LEU A 51 -2.62 -4.48 -11.45
CA LEU A 51 -2.71 -5.63 -12.36
C LEU A 51 -2.90 -6.95 -11.61
N ASP A 52 -2.29 -7.11 -10.42
CA ASP A 52 -2.49 -8.28 -9.56
C ASP A 52 -3.89 -8.31 -8.93
N TRP A 53 -4.53 -7.15 -8.72
CA TRP A 53 -5.93 -7.06 -8.29
C TRP A 53 -6.92 -7.51 -9.37
N HIS A 54 -6.47 -7.65 -10.57
CA HIS A 54 -7.17 -8.21 -11.71
C HIS A 54 -8.59 -7.64 -11.89
N ASN A 55 -9.64 -8.44 -11.77
CA ASN A 55 -11.03 -8.03 -12.01
C ASN A 55 -11.74 -7.48 -10.76
N ARG A 56 -11.01 -7.27 -9.65
CA ARG A 56 -11.60 -6.71 -8.46
C ARG A 56 -11.92 -5.25 -8.65
N ALA A 57 -13.18 -4.87 -8.35
CA ALA A 57 -13.58 -3.48 -8.36
C ALA A 57 -12.82 -2.68 -7.28
N LEU A 58 -12.43 -1.46 -7.60
CA LEU A 58 -11.94 -0.50 -6.62
C LEU A 58 -13.12 -0.08 -5.72
N ALA A 59 -12.80 0.33 -4.49
CA ALA A 59 -13.80 0.86 -3.57
C ALA A 59 -14.18 2.32 -3.88
N THR A 60 -13.52 2.94 -4.86
CA THR A 60 -13.64 4.36 -5.22
C THR A 60 -14.11 4.51 -6.66
N SER A 61 -14.81 5.60 -6.94
CA SER A 61 -15.24 5.97 -8.28
C SER A 61 -14.05 6.40 -9.16
N VAL A 62 -14.28 6.50 -10.47
CA VAL A 62 -13.33 7.03 -11.45
C VAL A 62 -12.87 8.44 -11.05
N GLU A 63 -13.81 9.29 -10.60
CA GLU A 63 -13.49 10.65 -10.17
C GLU A 63 -12.54 10.70 -8.97
N GLU A 64 -12.68 9.78 -8.02
CA GLU A 64 -11.86 9.73 -6.81
C GLU A 64 -10.47 9.12 -7.03
N CYS A 65 -10.30 8.28 -8.06
CA CYS A 65 -9.03 7.60 -8.34
C CYS A 65 -8.27 8.14 -9.56
N THR A 66 -8.78 9.18 -10.24
CA THR A 66 -8.12 9.85 -11.36
C THR A 66 -8.08 11.37 -11.16
N THR A 67 -7.23 12.07 -11.92
CA THR A 67 -7.10 13.52 -11.80
C THR A 67 -7.34 14.25 -13.12
N PRO A 68 -7.76 15.52 -13.10
CA PRO A 68 -7.84 16.35 -14.29
C PRO A 68 -6.50 16.45 -15.03
N LEU A 69 -5.39 16.50 -14.28
CA LEU A 69 -4.02 16.58 -14.78
C LEU A 69 -3.63 15.31 -15.54
N GLY A 70 -3.86 14.13 -14.94
CA GLY A 70 -3.56 12.85 -15.58
C GLY A 70 -4.37 12.64 -16.87
N HIS A 71 -5.68 12.95 -16.83
CA HIS A 71 -6.52 12.90 -18.03
C HIS A 71 -6.05 13.88 -19.13
N ALA A 72 -5.57 15.07 -18.74
CA ALA A 72 -5.05 16.04 -19.71
C ALA A 72 -3.77 15.54 -20.37
N ALA A 73 -2.86 14.96 -19.60
CA ALA A 73 -1.61 14.40 -20.09
C ALA A 73 -1.84 13.24 -21.07
N ILE A 74 -2.75 12.30 -20.75
CA ILE A 74 -3.10 11.20 -21.66
C ILE A 74 -3.73 11.73 -22.94
N ALA A 75 -4.72 12.62 -22.83
CA ALA A 75 -5.44 13.17 -23.99
C ALA A 75 -4.55 13.99 -24.92
N ALA A 76 -3.49 14.62 -24.42
CA ALA A 76 -2.55 15.36 -25.21
C ALA A 76 -1.77 14.47 -26.21
N GLN A 77 -1.59 13.20 -25.89
CA GLN A 77 -0.86 12.25 -26.72
C GLN A 77 -1.74 11.21 -27.42
N ASN A 78 -2.92 11.00 -26.92
CA ASN A 78 -3.89 10.08 -27.52
C ASN A 78 -5.20 10.82 -27.82
N PRO A 79 -5.39 11.31 -29.05
CA PRO A 79 -6.63 12.01 -29.45
C PRO A 79 -7.90 11.13 -29.35
N GLU A 80 -7.75 9.81 -29.36
CA GLU A 80 -8.86 8.87 -29.25
C GLU A 80 -9.18 8.52 -27.78
N TYR A 81 -8.45 9.11 -26.83
CA TYR A 81 -8.66 8.84 -25.41
C TYR A 81 -10.05 9.29 -24.96
N VAL A 82 -10.84 8.33 -24.49
CA VAL A 82 -12.17 8.58 -23.93
C VAL A 82 -12.13 8.32 -22.42
N ARG A 83 -12.42 9.35 -21.65
CA ARG A 83 -12.54 9.23 -20.19
C ARG A 83 -13.80 8.44 -19.84
N ARG A 84 -13.68 7.50 -18.90
CA ARG A 84 -14.85 6.85 -18.30
C ARG A 84 -15.74 7.86 -17.56
N PRO A 85 -17.05 7.58 -17.45
CA PRO A 85 -17.94 8.39 -16.62
C PRO A 85 -17.39 8.53 -15.17
N PRO A 86 -17.50 9.71 -14.56
CA PRO A 86 -16.97 9.97 -13.21
C PRO A 86 -17.51 9.02 -12.12
N SER A 87 -18.79 8.62 -12.24
CA SER A 87 -19.47 7.73 -11.30
C SER A 87 -19.15 6.25 -11.48
N ASP A 88 -18.48 5.87 -12.58
CA ASP A 88 -18.08 4.48 -12.81
C ASP A 88 -17.04 4.04 -11.80
N VAL A 89 -16.84 2.72 -11.72
CA VAL A 89 -15.82 2.09 -10.89
C VAL A 89 -14.88 1.27 -11.78
N PHE A 90 -13.60 1.44 -11.58
CA PHE A 90 -12.60 0.59 -12.21
C PHE A 90 -12.46 -0.76 -11.50
N THR A 91 -12.05 -1.77 -12.23
CA THR A 91 -11.33 -2.90 -11.64
C THR A 91 -9.84 -2.56 -11.52
N GLY A 92 -9.09 -3.30 -10.71
CA GLY A 92 -7.63 -3.09 -10.63
C GLY A 92 -6.97 -3.13 -12.00
N ARG A 93 -7.33 -4.11 -12.83
CA ARG A 93 -6.83 -4.24 -14.21
C ARG A 93 -7.23 -3.06 -15.08
N SER A 94 -8.51 -2.70 -15.12
CA SER A 94 -8.97 -1.61 -15.98
C SER A 94 -8.39 -0.26 -15.55
N TYR A 95 -8.19 -0.02 -14.27
CA TYR A 95 -7.50 1.15 -13.76
C TYR A 95 -6.04 1.22 -14.24
N ALA A 96 -5.34 0.08 -14.18
CA ALA A 96 -3.98 -0.01 -14.69
C ALA A 96 -3.93 0.22 -16.22
N GLU A 97 -4.77 -0.47 -16.99
CA GLU A 97 -4.71 -0.50 -18.47
C GLU A 97 -5.27 0.79 -19.11
N GLU A 98 -6.29 1.40 -18.51
CA GLU A 98 -6.98 2.55 -19.11
C GLU A 98 -6.50 3.91 -18.57
N TYR A 99 -5.82 3.93 -17.40
CA TYR A 99 -5.34 5.18 -16.83
C TYR A 99 -3.84 5.17 -16.50
N LEU A 100 -3.36 4.28 -15.62
CA LEU A 100 -1.98 4.36 -15.11
C LEU A 100 -0.91 4.06 -16.17
N LEU A 101 -1.10 3.02 -16.98
CA LEU A 101 -0.16 2.65 -18.02
C LEU A 101 -0.16 3.66 -19.18
N PRO A 102 -1.31 4.18 -19.66
CA PRO A 102 -1.31 5.31 -20.59
C PRO A 102 -0.60 6.55 -20.04
N LEU A 103 -0.82 6.92 -18.77
CA LEU A 103 -0.17 8.04 -18.13
C LEU A 103 1.36 7.87 -18.04
N ALA A 104 1.82 6.67 -17.65
CA ALA A 104 3.23 6.33 -17.58
C ALA A 104 3.93 6.28 -18.96
N LYS A 105 3.17 6.14 -20.05
CA LYS A 105 3.68 6.13 -21.42
C LYS A 105 3.73 7.50 -22.05
N THR A 106 3.27 8.53 -21.36
CA THR A 106 3.40 9.91 -21.88
C THR A 106 4.88 10.29 -22.02
N ASP A 107 5.18 11.20 -22.95
CA ASP A 107 6.52 11.79 -23.14
C ASP A 107 7.06 12.47 -21.88
N LEU A 108 6.16 12.88 -21.00
CA LEU A 108 6.52 13.48 -19.72
C LEU A 108 7.17 12.51 -18.74
N LEU A 109 6.89 11.20 -18.84
CA LEU A 109 7.32 10.23 -17.85
C LEU A 109 8.08 9.03 -18.42
N PHE A 110 7.87 8.67 -19.67
CA PHE A 110 8.33 7.40 -20.25
C PHE A 110 9.83 7.14 -20.07
N ASP A 111 10.65 8.15 -20.29
CA ASP A 111 12.11 8.05 -20.21
C ASP A 111 12.64 8.11 -18.76
N ASP A 112 11.81 8.58 -17.84
CA ASP A 112 12.17 8.79 -16.42
C ASP A 112 11.83 7.59 -15.53
N ILE A 113 11.22 6.52 -16.09
CA ILE A 113 10.81 5.34 -15.32
C ILE A 113 11.86 4.23 -15.43
N HIS A 114 12.44 3.89 -14.29
CA HIS A 114 13.35 2.76 -14.14
C HIS A 114 12.58 1.53 -13.67
N PHE A 115 12.27 0.62 -14.60
CA PHE A 115 11.61 -0.66 -14.30
C PHE A 115 12.59 -1.69 -13.73
N LEU A 116 12.08 -2.67 -12.98
CA LEU A 116 12.84 -3.74 -12.35
C LEU A 116 14.04 -3.20 -11.54
N SER A 117 13.81 -2.08 -10.88
CA SER A 117 14.81 -1.24 -10.23
C SER A 117 14.43 -0.97 -8.78
N PRO A 118 14.40 -2.02 -7.92
CA PRO A 118 14.12 -1.83 -6.50
C PRO A 118 15.15 -0.91 -5.85
N VAL A 119 14.66 0.09 -5.14
CA VAL A 119 15.51 0.87 -4.23
C VAL A 119 15.79 0.03 -2.99
N VAL A 120 17.06 -0.13 -2.68
CA VAL A 120 17.55 -0.94 -1.55
C VAL A 120 17.83 -0.07 -0.34
N ASP A 121 18.42 1.11 -0.58
CA ASP A 121 18.81 2.03 0.47
C ASP A 121 18.71 3.48 0.01
N VAL A 122 18.39 4.36 0.95
CA VAL A 122 18.42 5.82 0.77
C VAL A 122 19.20 6.41 1.93
N SER A 123 20.19 7.22 1.64
CA SER A 123 21.01 7.92 2.62
C SER A 123 21.36 9.32 2.12
N ARG A 124 21.90 10.16 2.97
CA ARG A 124 22.55 11.38 2.50
C ARG A 124 23.90 11.07 1.88
N ARG A 125 24.36 11.93 1.01
CA ARG A 125 25.63 11.72 0.29
C ARG A 125 26.85 11.98 1.17
N ARG A 126 26.77 12.97 2.04
CA ARG A 126 27.91 13.46 2.82
C ARG A 126 27.67 13.46 4.32
N THR A 127 26.42 13.55 4.75
CA THR A 127 26.04 13.67 6.15
C THR A 127 25.52 12.35 6.71
N PHE A 128 25.93 12.04 7.92
CA PHE A 128 25.44 10.87 8.66
C PHE A 128 24.27 11.26 9.57
N VAL A 129 23.44 10.30 9.92
CA VAL A 129 22.32 10.49 10.88
C VAL A 129 22.83 11.01 12.23
N THR A 130 24.03 10.59 12.61
CA THR A 130 24.66 10.96 13.89
C THR A 130 25.29 12.34 13.91
N ASP A 131 25.40 13.00 12.75
CA ASP A 131 26.00 14.33 12.66
C ASP A 131 25.10 15.37 13.32
N LYS A 132 25.68 16.17 14.19
CA LYS A 132 25.01 17.28 14.88
C LYS A 132 25.06 18.54 14.02
N ILE A 133 24.34 18.54 12.93
CA ILE A 133 24.21 19.67 12.00
C ILE A 133 22.78 20.21 12.00
N GLU A 134 22.62 21.45 11.59
CA GLU A 134 21.34 22.11 11.42
C GLU A 134 20.53 21.39 10.32
N LYS A 135 19.20 21.33 10.47
CA LYS A 135 18.34 20.70 9.47
C LYS A 135 18.44 21.36 8.10
N GLN A 136 18.63 22.69 8.06
CA GLN A 136 18.84 23.42 6.82
C GLN A 136 20.12 22.99 6.09
N GLU A 137 21.22 22.84 6.82
CA GLU A 137 22.48 22.35 6.25
C GLU A 137 22.32 20.93 5.73
N ARG A 138 21.57 20.09 6.47
CA ARG A 138 21.25 18.73 6.08
C ARG A 138 20.36 18.69 4.83
N CYS A 139 19.40 19.63 4.67
CA CYS A 139 18.55 19.76 3.51
C CYS A 139 19.34 20.04 2.22
N ASN A 140 20.47 20.74 2.33
CA ASN A 140 21.33 21.09 1.20
C ASN A 140 22.20 19.92 0.70
N ASP A 141 22.25 18.79 1.42
CA ASP A 141 22.97 17.61 0.97
C ASP A 141 22.06 16.70 0.13
N GLU A 142 22.56 16.30 -1.04
CA GLU A 142 21.82 15.41 -1.95
C GLU A 142 21.54 14.04 -1.30
N PHE A 143 20.45 13.44 -1.66
CA PHE A 143 20.19 12.03 -1.37
C PHE A 143 21.01 11.13 -2.30
N ARG A 144 21.52 10.07 -1.70
CA ARG A 144 22.13 8.94 -2.37
C ARG A 144 21.17 7.76 -2.32
N ILE A 145 20.79 7.26 -3.49
CA ILE A 145 19.78 6.22 -3.65
C ILE A 145 20.46 5.01 -4.25
N LEU A 146 20.57 3.92 -3.48
CA LEU A 146 21.09 2.65 -3.96
C LEU A 146 19.97 1.85 -4.61
N VAL A 147 20.15 1.54 -5.87
CA VAL A 147 19.19 0.78 -6.68
C VAL A 147 19.80 -0.55 -7.09
N ASP A 148 19.10 -1.66 -6.86
CA ASP A 148 19.48 -3.00 -7.31
C ASP A 148 18.73 -3.35 -8.61
N GLY A 149 19.25 -2.87 -9.73
CA GLY A 149 18.63 -3.07 -11.03
C GLY A 149 18.91 -4.43 -11.62
N ARG A 150 17.86 -5.20 -11.92
CA ARG A 150 17.99 -6.56 -12.47
C ARG A 150 18.71 -6.63 -13.81
N HIS A 151 18.66 -5.57 -14.62
CA HIS A 151 19.30 -5.56 -15.95
C HIS A 151 20.65 -4.88 -15.99
N ARG A 152 20.87 -3.88 -15.13
CA ARG A 152 22.11 -3.06 -15.12
C ARG A 152 23.07 -3.41 -13.98
N GLY A 153 22.63 -4.30 -13.07
CA GLY A 153 23.30 -4.47 -11.79
C GLY A 153 23.02 -3.29 -10.83
N PRO A 154 23.61 -3.27 -9.66
CA PRO A 154 23.45 -2.18 -8.69
C PRO A 154 24.07 -0.87 -9.20
N TRP A 155 23.35 0.25 -8.97
CA TRP A 155 23.89 1.60 -9.22
C TRP A 155 23.40 2.59 -8.17
N VAL A 156 24.04 3.74 -8.15
CA VAL A 156 23.66 4.86 -7.28
C VAL A 156 23.05 5.96 -8.13
N SER A 157 21.84 6.39 -7.78
CA SER A 157 21.22 7.62 -8.25
C SER A 157 21.29 8.72 -7.19
N ARG A 158 21.03 9.95 -7.57
CA ARG A 158 21.05 11.13 -6.71
C ARG A 158 19.79 11.94 -6.93
N ALA A 159 19.35 12.64 -5.89
CA ALA A 159 18.22 13.56 -5.95
C ALA A 159 18.30 14.60 -4.84
N ASP A 160 17.72 15.78 -5.08
CA ASP A 160 17.55 16.84 -4.09
C ASP A 160 16.41 16.48 -3.12
N VAL A 161 15.38 15.82 -3.64
CA VAL A 161 14.19 15.40 -2.88
C VAL A 161 13.87 13.94 -3.17
N VAL A 162 13.41 13.23 -2.15
CA VAL A 162 12.89 11.86 -2.26
C VAL A 162 11.42 11.82 -1.83
N ILE A 163 10.59 11.23 -2.67
CA ILE A 163 9.17 10.96 -2.37
C ILE A 163 8.95 9.46 -2.35
N ASP A 164 8.72 8.90 -1.17
CA ASP A 164 8.43 7.48 -1.00
C ASP A 164 6.93 7.21 -1.23
N CYS A 165 6.61 6.65 -2.39
CA CYS A 165 5.26 6.29 -2.83
C CYS A 165 5.03 4.77 -2.87
N ARG A 166 5.85 3.97 -2.18
CA ARG A 166 5.79 2.49 -2.26
C ARG A 166 4.48 1.88 -1.73
N GLY A 167 3.67 2.65 -1.04
CA GLY A 167 2.52 2.15 -0.30
C GLY A 167 2.95 1.36 0.94
N GLN A 168 2.00 0.75 1.62
CA GLN A 168 2.34 -0.11 2.76
C GLN A 168 3.16 -1.30 2.29
N SER A 169 4.27 -1.54 2.98
CA SER A 169 5.15 -2.65 2.67
C SER A 169 4.43 -3.98 2.79
N GLN A 170 4.71 -4.84 1.81
CA GLN A 170 4.11 -6.17 1.73
C GLN A 170 4.94 -7.24 2.43
N LYS A 171 5.69 -6.92 3.45
CA LYS A 171 6.02 -8.01 4.37
C LYS A 171 4.80 -8.15 5.28
N PRO A 172 3.91 -9.12 5.02
CA PRO A 172 2.84 -9.39 5.96
C PRO A 172 3.48 -9.63 7.31
N SER A 173 2.92 -9.06 8.36
CA SER A 173 3.33 -9.42 9.71
C SER A 173 3.17 -10.93 9.87
N GLY A 174 3.97 -11.52 10.74
CA GLY A 174 3.83 -12.94 11.07
C GLY A 174 2.52 -13.21 11.80
N VAL A 175 2.20 -14.46 11.93
CA VAL A 175 0.98 -14.92 12.62
C VAL A 175 1.19 -15.14 14.14
N ALA A 176 2.43 -14.95 14.62
CA ALA A 176 2.75 -15.06 16.03
C ALA A 176 2.29 -13.84 16.85
N PRO A 177 2.24 -13.96 18.19
CA PRO A 177 1.93 -12.84 19.07
C PRO A 177 2.75 -11.60 18.75
N GLY A 178 2.11 -10.42 18.80
CA GLY A 178 2.75 -9.15 18.43
C GLY A 178 3.09 -9.00 16.95
N GLY A 179 2.62 -9.90 16.06
CA GLY A 179 2.91 -9.90 14.62
C GLY A 179 4.33 -10.40 14.29
N GLY A 180 4.97 -11.14 15.20
CA GLY A 180 6.20 -11.88 14.97
C GLY A 180 6.00 -13.08 14.05
N LEU A 181 7.09 -13.77 13.69
CA LEU A 181 7.03 -15.02 12.94
C LEU A 181 6.84 -16.20 13.91
N ALA A 182 5.91 -17.08 13.61
CA ALA A 182 5.76 -18.36 14.30
C ALA A 182 6.88 -19.33 13.93
N ILE A 183 7.22 -20.25 14.81
CA ILE A 183 8.14 -21.35 14.51
C ILE A 183 7.60 -22.14 13.32
N GLY A 184 8.40 -22.31 12.27
CA GLY A 184 8.02 -22.98 11.03
C GLY A 184 7.28 -22.12 10.01
N GLU A 185 6.82 -20.91 10.36
CA GLU A 185 6.09 -20.05 9.45
C GLU A 185 6.91 -19.67 8.22
N LEU A 186 8.20 -19.34 8.40
CA LEU A 186 9.05 -18.86 7.30
C LEU A 186 9.15 -19.85 6.15
N THR A 187 9.20 -21.14 6.47
CA THR A 187 9.30 -22.22 5.46
C THR A 187 7.95 -22.62 4.85
N LEU A 188 6.86 -22.37 5.56
CA LEU A 188 5.51 -22.79 5.16
C LEU A 188 4.67 -21.67 4.57
N ARG A 189 5.14 -20.42 4.66
CA ARG A 189 4.36 -19.22 4.30
C ARG A 189 3.83 -19.25 2.87
N ASP A 190 4.62 -19.74 1.92
CA ASP A 190 4.22 -19.82 0.51
C ASP A 190 3.09 -20.85 0.26
N THR A 191 2.81 -21.70 1.23
CA THR A 191 1.73 -22.68 1.16
C THR A 191 0.41 -22.17 1.77
N PHE A 192 0.42 -20.98 2.39
CA PHE A 192 -0.78 -20.38 2.97
C PHE A 192 -1.69 -19.81 1.88
N LEU A 193 -3.00 -19.77 2.14
CA LEU A 193 -3.99 -19.15 1.26
C LEU A 193 -3.88 -17.61 1.16
N MET A 194 -2.88 -17.00 1.81
CA MET A 194 -2.59 -15.57 1.78
C MET A 194 -2.33 -15.00 0.41
N HIS A 195 -1.62 -15.77 -0.40
CA HIS A 195 -1.12 -15.31 -1.70
C HIS A 195 -2.16 -15.46 -2.82
N ALA A 196 -3.33 -16.04 -2.50
CA ALA A 196 -4.43 -15.93 -3.43
C ALA A 196 -4.82 -14.44 -3.53
N PRO A 197 -4.71 -13.82 -4.73
CA PRO A 197 -5.26 -12.51 -4.95
C PRO A 197 -6.69 -12.49 -4.42
N MET A 198 -7.11 -11.41 -3.75
CA MET A 198 -8.48 -11.30 -3.20
C MET A 198 -9.57 -11.39 -4.29
N ASP A 199 -9.17 -11.41 -5.57
CA ASP A 199 -10.03 -11.47 -6.75
C ASP A 199 -10.43 -12.85 -7.21
N ARG A 200 -9.79 -13.85 -6.69
CA ARG A 200 -10.35 -15.15 -6.85
C ARG A 200 -11.48 -15.22 -5.82
N LYS A 201 -12.76 -15.02 -6.28
CA LYS A 201 -13.88 -15.69 -5.64
C LYS A 201 -13.28 -16.96 -5.08
N PHE A 202 -13.40 -17.19 -3.79
CA PHE A 202 -12.84 -18.40 -3.15
C PHE A 202 -12.75 -19.47 -4.21
N GLU A 203 -11.55 -19.88 -4.64
CA GLU A 203 -11.50 -21.05 -5.49
C GLU A 203 -12.17 -22.11 -4.65
N THR A 204 -13.45 -22.30 -4.90
CA THR A 204 -14.33 -23.18 -4.15
C THR A 204 -13.60 -24.50 -3.89
N LYS A 205 -12.80 -24.94 -4.88
CA LYS A 205 -11.92 -26.10 -4.79
C LYS A 205 -10.81 -26.03 -3.74
N SER A 206 -10.40 -24.83 -3.30
CA SER A 206 -9.30 -24.72 -2.31
C SER A 206 -9.78 -24.84 -0.88
N VAL A 207 -11.07 -24.63 -0.62
CA VAL A 207 -11.66 -24.63 0.73
C VAL A 207 -12.77 -25.66 0.95
N VAL A 208 -13.43 -26.14 -0.13
CA VAL A 208 -14.49 -27.16 -0.04
C VAL A 208 -13.96 -28.45 0.58
N GLY A 209 -14.68 -28.96 1.57
CA GLY A 209 -14.34 -30.17 2.29
C GLY A 209 -13.11 -30.03 3.20
N LYS A 210 -12.67 -28.81 3.50
CA LYS A 210 -11.48 -28.55 4.32
C LYS A 210 -11.79 -27.80 5.59
N HIS A 211 -10.94 -28.04 6.58
CA HIS A 211 -10.83 -27.19 7.76
C HIS A 211 -9.82 -26.08 7.48
N VAL A 212 -10.30 -24.84 7.40
CA VAL A 212 -9.48 -23.65 7.20
C VAL A 212 -9.24 -22.93 8.53
N CYS A 213 -8.01 -22.59 8.83
CA CYS A 213 -7.66 -21.70 9.93
C CYS A 213 -7.40 -20.30 9.39
N LEU A 214 -8.23 -19.33 9.76
CA LEU A 214 -8.04 -17.91 9.42
C LEU A 214 -7.37 -17.21 10.60
N VAL A 215 -6.21 -16.61 10.38
CA VAL A 215 -5.47 -15.85 11.40
C VAL A 215 -5.45 -14.37 11.04
N GLY A 216 -5.92 -13.53 11.95
CA GLY A 216 -5.89 -12.07 11.82
C GLY A 216 -7.24 -11.40 12.03
N GLN A 217 -7.19 -10.08 12.28
CA GLN A 217 -8.33 -9.21 12.58
C GLN A 217 -8.40 -7.98 11.66
N SER A 218 -7.75 -8.04 10.51
CA SER A 218 -7.88 -6.98 9.50
C SER A 218 -9.26 -7.04 8.83
N ILE A 219 -9.68 -5.94 8.20
CA ILE A 219 -10.92 -5.92 7.38
C ILE A 219 -10.92 -7.07 6.35
N ARG A 220 -9.76 -7.45 5.82
CA ARG A 220 -9.66 -8.60 4.91
C ARG A 220 -9.97 -9.93 5.60
N ALA A 221 -9.61 -10.07 6.87
CA ALA A 221 -9.99 -11.25 7.64
C ALA A 221 -11.51 -11.28 7.86
N CYS A 222 -12.11 -10.15 8.22
CA CYS A 222 -13.55 -10.01 8.36
C CYS A 222 -14.29 -10.36 7.06
N LEU A 223 -13.88 -9.77 5.95
CA LEU A 223 -14.46 -10.06 4.62
C LEU A 223 -14.31 -11.55 4.26
N PHE A 224 -13.16 -12.15 4.57
CA PHE A 224 -12.96 -13.58 4.37
C PHE A 224 -13.92 -14.42 5.22
N ALA A 225 -14.05 -14.11 6.50
CA ALA A 225 -14.96 -14.85 7.40
C ALA A 225 -16.41 -14.71 6.97
N THR A 226 -16.85 -13.49 6.63
CA THR A 226 -18.23 -13.21 6.19
C THR A 226 -18.54 -13.91 4.86
N GLU A 227 -17.64 -13.85 3.88
CA GLU A 227 -17.83 -14.51 2.59
C GLU A 227 -17.82 -16.04 2.74
N TYR A 228 -16.93 -16.58 3.59
CA TYR A 228 -16.93 -17.99 3.91
C TYR A 228 -18.27 -18.43 4.54
N LEU A 229 -18.78 -17.66 5.49
CA LEU A 229 -20.06 -17.90 6.13
C LEU A 229 -21.22 -17.88 5.13
N HIS A 230 -21.19 -16.95 4.16
CA HIS A 230 -22.21 -16.87 3.11
C HIS A 230 -22.19 -18.05 2.14
N GLN A 231 -21.00 -18.52 1.77
CA GLN A 231 -20.87 -19.57 0.75
C GLN A 231 -20.95 -20.98 1.32
N PHE A 232 -20.48 -21.19 2.55
CA PHE A 232 -20.28 -22.51 3.14
C PHE A 232 -20.89 -22.67 4.54
N GLY A 233 -21.61 -21.69 5.06
CA GLY A 233 -22.16 -21.70 6.43
C GLY A 233 -23.03 -22.92 6.73
N ASP A 234 -23.70 -23.46 5.72
CA ASP A 234 -24.57 -24.65 5.83
C ASP A 234 -23.90 -25.96 5.37
N GLU A 235 -22.64 -25.92 4.91
CA GLU A 235 -21.94 -27.10 4.43
C GLU A 235 -21.17 -27.82 5.54
N ALA A 236 -21.69 -28.92 6.05
CA ALA A 236 -21.11 -29.70 7.15
C ALA A 236 -19.68 -30.21 6.88
N ALA A 237 -19.28 -30.36 5.61
CA ALA A 237 -17.94 -30.79 5.20
C ALA A 237 -16.89 -29.67 5.27
N CYS A 238 -17.31 -28.42 5.36
CA CYS A 238 -16.45 -27.24 5.42
C CYS A 238 -16.37 -26.71 6.85
N ARG A 239 -15.18 -26.37 7.33
CA ARG A 239 -14.96 -25.80 8.66
C ARG A 239 -14.04 -24.62 8.62
N LEU A 240 -14.40 -23.54 9.29
CA LEU A 240 -13.56 -22.38 9.51
C LEU A 240 -13.28 -22.22 11.01
N THR A 241 -12.00 -22.10 11.37
CA THR A 241 -11.62 -21.57 12.68
C THR A 241 -11.00 -20.20 12.47
N TRP A 242 -11.66 -19.17 12.98
CA TRP A 242 -11.15 -17.79 12.92
C TRP A 242 -10.46 -17.44 14.23
N VAL A 243 -9.16 -17.14 14.14
CA VAL A 243 -8.31 -16.81 15.29
C VAL A 243 -8.30 -15.30 15.47
N VAL A 244 -8.82 -14.85 16.60
CA VAL A 244 -8.94 -13.44 16.97
C VAL A 244 -8.27 -13.17 18.31
N ARG A 245 -7.79 -11.93 18.51
CA ARG A 245 -7.25 -11.49 19.80
C ARG A 245 -8.36 -11.01 20.72
N PRO A 246 -8.39 -11.45 21.97
CA PRO A 246 -9.49 -11.14 22.88
C PRO A 246 -9.60 -9.65 23.23
N ASP A 247 -8.47 -8.94 23.28
CA ASP A 247 -8.38 -7.53 23.69
C ASP A 247 -8.77 -6.51 22.63
N ARG A 248 -8.94 -6.94 21.36
CA ARG A 248 -9.18 -6.03 20.23
C ARG A 248 -10.49 -6.24 19.47
N THR A 249 -11.36 -7.09 19.95
CA THR A 249 -12.69 -7.26 19.36
C THR A 249 -13.55 -5.99 19.50
N GLN A 250 -13.31 -5.18 20.54
CA GLN A 250 -14.02 -3.93 20.81
C GLN A 250 -13.49 -2.72 20.01
N ASP A 251 -12.23 -2.78 19.54
CA ASP A 251 -11.57 -1.64 18.89
C ASP A 251 -11.84 -1.56 17.38
N SER A 252 -12.38 -2.62 16.76
CA SER A 252 -12.66 -2.66 15.33
C SER A 252 -14.13 -2.94 15.03
N PRO A 253 -14.89 -1.93 14.58
CA PRO A 253 -16.30 -2.12 14.21
C PRO A 253 -16.52 -3.25 13.21
N ALA A 254 -15.63 -3.41 12.23
CA ALA A 254 -15.73 -4.47 11.22
C ALA A 254 -15.55 -5.88 11.82
N VAL A 255 -14.70 -6.03 12.83
CA VAL A 255 -14.54 -7.31 13.56
C VAL A 255 -15.80 -7.61 14.38
N ALA A 256 -16.32 -6.60 15.08
CA ALA A 256 -17.53 -6.75 15.88
C ALA A 256 -18.74 -7.13 15.01
N GLU A 257 -18.91 -6.50 13.86
CA GLU A 257 -19.96 -6.82 12.89
C GLU A 257 -19.83 -8.25 12.34
N ALA A 258 -18.63 -8.65 11.92
CA ALA A 258 -18.40 -10.01 11.41
C ALA A 258 -18.61 -11.10 12.47
N LEU A 259 -18.24 -10.84 13.72
CA LEU A 259 -18.52 -11.76 14.85
C LEU A 259 -20.02 -11.84 15.12
N HIS A 260 -20.72 -10.72 15.12
CA HIS A 260 -22.18 -10.68 15.28
C HIS A 260 -22.90 -11.46 14.19
N ASP A 261 -22.45 -11.35 12.94
CA ASP A 261 -23.00 -12.13 11.81
C ASP A 261 -22.82 -13.64 12.02
N ILE A 262 -21.65 -14.07 12.52
CA ILE A 262 -21.38 -15.48 12.82
C ILE A 262 -22.31 -16.00 13.92
N GLU A 263 -22.48 -15.23 14.99
CA GLU A 263 -23.38 -15.57 16.09
C GLU A 263 -24.84 -15.62 15.65
N THR A 264 -25.29 -14.63 14.88
CA THR A 264 -26.69 -14.51 14.44
C THR A 264 -27.08 -15.64 13.49
N LYS A 265 -26.18 -16.06 12.58
CA LYS A 265 -26.44 -17.15 11.64
C LYS A 265 -26.31 -18.53 12.25
N GLN A 266 -25.83 -18.66 13.49
CA GLN A 266 -25.65 -19.92 14.20
C GLN A 266 -24.90 -21.00 13.36
N ALA A 267 -23.91 -20.56 12.58
CA ALA A 267 -23.17 -21.44 11.69
C ALA A 267 -22.27 -22.39 12.52
N HIS A 268 -22.67 -23.62 12.64
CA HIS A 268 -21.96 -24.64 13.45
C HIS A 268 -20.57 -25.00 12.91
N ASN A 269 -20.28 -24.67 11.67
CA ASN A 269 -19.01 -24.95 11.01
C ASN A 269 -18.01 -23.76 11.06
N VAL A 270 -18.40 -22.64 11.67
CA VAL A 270 -17.51 -21.49 11.93
C VAL A 270 -17.27 -21.37 13.42
N VAL A 271 -16.02 -21.48 13.83
CA VAL A 271 -15.60 -21.41 15.24
C VAL A 271 -14.66 -20.24 15.42
N VAL A 272 -14.91 -19.40 16.41
CA VAL A 272 -14.00 -18.32 16.82
C VAL A 272 -13.08 -18.86 17.92
N LEU A 273 -11.77 -18.72 17.71
CA LEU A 273 -10.73 -19.09 18.66
C LEU A 273 -10.05 -17.82 19.18
N GLU A 274 -10.24 -17.50 20.44
CA GLU A 274 -9.50 -16.41 21.08
C GLU A 274 -8.07 -16.84 21.40
N SER A 275 -7.09 -16.07 20.86
CA SER A 275 -5.67 -16.33 21.06
C SER A 275 -4.85 -15.10 20.80
N LEU A 276 -3.71 -14.95 21.47
CA LEU A 276 -2.73 -13.89 21.21
C LEU A 276 -2.04 -14.06 19.86
N GLY A 277 -1.95 -15.29 19.34
CA GLY A 277 -1.35 -15.63 18.06
C GLY A 277 -0.88 -17.08 17.98
N VAL A 278 -0.22 -17.41 16.88
CA VAL A 278 0.32 -18.74 16.60
C VAL A 278 1.77 -18.80 17.00
N GLU A 279 2.13 -19.69 17.92
CA GLU A 279 3.53 -19.89 18.32
C GLU A 279 4.29 -20.81 17.38
N GLN A 280 3.63 -21.87 16.90
CA GLN A 280 4.27 -22.88 16.08
C GLN A 280 3.34 -23.41 15.00
N ILE A 281 3.90 -23.64 13.84
CA ILE A 281 3.24 -24.30 12.69
C ILE A 281 4.13 -25.43 12.21
N HIS A 282 3.56 -26.62 12.11
CA HIS A 282 4.19 -27.77 11.51
C HIS A 282 3.27 -28.33 10.43
N ARG A 283 3.83 -28.79 9.31
CA ARG A 283 3.08 -29.49 8.26
C ARG A 283 3.53 -30.94 8.21
N ASN A 284 2.58 -31.87 8.38
CA ASN A 284 2.87 -33.28 8.32
C ASN A 284 2.98 -33.78 6.86
N GLU A 285 3.39 -35.04 6.69
CA GLU A 285 3.52 -35.69 5.36
C GLU A 285 2.20 -35.79 4.60
N ALA A 286 1.08 -35.84 5.30
CA ALA A 286 -0.27 -35.83 4.68
C ALA A 286 -0.70 -34.46 4.19
N GLY A 287 0.11 -33.40 4.44
CA GLY A 287 -0.18 -32.03 4.01
C GLY A 287 -1.03 -31.24 4.99
N THR A 288 -1.41 -31.80 6.14
CA THR A 288 -2.20 -31.15 7.21
C THR A 288 -1.27 -30.32 8.11
N TYR A 289 -1.75 -29.17 8.54
CA TYR A 289 -1.03 -28.30 9.47
C TYR A 289 -1.40 -28.61 10.91
N LEU A 290 -0.40 -28.72 11.76
CA LEU A 290 -0.53 -28.73 13.22
C LEU A 290 -0.09 -27.36 13.72
N MET A 291 -0.99 -26.66 14.40
CA MET A 291 -0.76 -25.30 14.89
C MET A 291 -0.88 -25.27 16.41
N LYS A 292 0.03 -24.53 17.06
CA LYS A 292 -0.02 -24.23 18.49
C LYS A 292 -0.30 -22.75 18.68
N PHE A 293 -1.29 -22.44 19.48
CA PHE A 293 -1.76 -21.09 19.75
C PHE A 293 -1.49 -20.73 21.21
N LEU A 294 -0.98 -19.51 21.41
CA LEU A 294 -0.80 -18.95 22.74
C LEU A 294 -2.08 -18.23 23.18
N ARG A 295 -2.60 -18.56 24.35
CA ARG A 295 -3.70 -17.85 25.00
C ARG A 295 -3.21 -16.74 25.92
N ASP A 296 -4.13 -15.89 26.35
CA ASP A 296 -3.87 -14.78 27.27
C ASP A 296 -3.41 -15.24 28.67
N ASP A 297 -3.77 -16.44 29.06
CA ASP A 297 -3.37 -17.09 30.32
C ASP A 297 -2.05 -17.89 30.20
N ASP A 298 -1.26 -17.65 29.16
CA ASP A 298 -0.04 -18.38 28.81
C ASP A 298 -0.25 -19.88 28.52
N SER A 299 -1.47 -20.35 28.45
CA SER A 299 -1.76 -21.74 28.06
C SER A 299 -1.64 -21.90 26.53
N MET A 300 -1.35 -23.15 26.11
CA MET A 300 -1.21 -23.51 24.70
C MET A 300 -2.39 -24.37 24.26
N VAL A 301 -2.93 -24.05 23.08
CA VAL A 301 -3.96 -24.86 22.41
C VAL A 301 -3.40 -25.40 21.10
N GLU A 302 -3.62 -26.67 20.84
CA GLU A 302 -3.25 -27.32 19.60
C GLU A 302 -4.47 -27.53 18.70
N MET A 303 -4.30 -27.32 17.42
CA MET A 303 -5.34 -27.56 16.43
C MET A 303 -4.72 -28.07 15.13
N GLN A 304 -5.46 -28.94 14.44
CA GLN A 304 -5.14 -29.37 13.09
C GLN A 304 -6.06 -28.69 12.08
N CYS A 305 -5.51 -28.28 10.93
CA CYS A 305 -6.28 -27.78 9.81
C CYS A 305 -5.67 -28.17 8.47
N ASP A 306 -6.46 -28.10 7.41
CA ASP A 306 -6.03 -28.47 6.05
C ASP A 306 -5.46 -27.28 5.29
N ALA A 307 -5.82 -26.07 5.71
CA ALA A 307 -5.34 -24.84 5.08
C ALA A 307 -5.25 -23.71 6.10
N ILE A 308 -4.28 -22.82 5.90
CA ILE A 308 -4.10 -21.61 6.69
C ILE A 308 -4.36 -20.40 5.80
N ALA A 309 -5.27 -19.53 6.23
CA ALA A 309 -5.47 -18.20 5.65
C ALA A 309 -4.95 -17.16 6.65
N SER A 310 -3.89 -16.45 6.30
CA SER A 310 -3.40 -15.35 7.13
C SER A 310 -3.81 -14.02 6.50
N ARG A 311 -4.43 -13.18 7.30
CA ARG A 311 -4.88 -11.84 6.94
C ARG A 311 -4.44 -10.85 8.02
N THR A 312 -3.15 -10.91 8.34
CA THR A 312 -2.53 -10.01 9.31
C THR A 312 -2.19 -8.68 8.64
N ILE A 313 -2.13 -7.61 9.43
CA ILE A 313 -1.75 -6.28 8.96
C ILE A 313 -0.27 -6.32 8.54
N GLY A 314 0.06 -5.74 7.38
CA GLY A 314 1.45 -5.67 6.93
C GLY A 314 2.29 -4.75 7.82
N ARG A 315 3.56 -5.11 8.04
CA ARG A 315 4.51 -4.22 8.71
C ARG A 315 5.01 -3.17 7.72
N GLU A 316 5.13 -1.93 8.18
CA GLU A 316 5.86 -0.92 7.45
C GLU A 316 7.36 -1.32 7.39
N CYS A 317 7.93 -1.32 6.19
CA CYS A 317 9.37 -1.44 6.01
C CYS A 317 9.95 -0.07 5.74
N SER A 318 10.78 0.44 6.62
CA SER A 318 11.68 1.53 6.27
C SER A 318 12.64 1.08 5.16
N LEU A 319 12.92 1.96 4.19
CA LEU A 319 13.94 1.72 3.17
C LEU A 319 15.33 1.91 3.69
N SER A 320 15.46 2.62 4.79
CA SER A 320 16.74 3.07 5.27
C SER A 320 16.88 2.79 6.75
N THR A 321 17.95 2.11 7.10
CA THR A 321 18.44 2.02 8.47
C THR A 321 19.18 3.29 8.87
N GLU A 322 19.60 4.10 7.90
CA GLU A 322 20.40 5.31 8.09
C GLU A 322 19.52 6.58 8.22
N LEU A 323 18.32 6.59 7.60
CA LEU A 323 17.38 7.70 7.73
C LEU A 323 16.31 7.33 8.77
N ILE A 324 16.30 8.00 9.92
CA ILE A 324 15.20 7.92 10.89
C ILE A 324 14.06 8.79 10.37
N ALA A 325 13.41 8.33 9.31
CA ALA A 325 12.26 9.01 8.74
C ALA A 325 10.98 8.51 9.43
N ASP A 326 10.66 9.08 10.58
CA ASP A 326 9.40 8.83 11.27
C ASP A 326 8.38 9.90 10.91
N PRO A 327 7.33 9.60 10.14
CA PRO A 327 6.31 10.58 9.78
C PRO A 327 5.44 11.01 10.95
N THR A 328 5.45 10.28 12.07
CA THR A 328 4.52 10.54 13.19
C THR A 328 5.00 11.60 14.16
N GLN A 329 6.25 12.08 14.08
CA GLN A 329 6.87 12.92 15.12
C GLN A 329 6.88 14.43 14.85
N THR A 330 6.41 14.89 13.69
CA THR A 330 6.48 16.33 13.38
C THR A 330 5.15 17.01 13.73
N VAL A 331 5.04 17.49 14.96
CA VAL A 331 3.84 18.18 15.44
C VAL A 331 3.58 19.46 14.62
N GLY A 332 2.37 19.56 14.04
CA GLY A 332 1.94 20.70 13.23
C GLY A 332 2.36 20.68 11.76
N CYS A 333 3.01 19.61 11.30
CA CYS A 333 3.30 19.36 9.89
C CYS A 333 2.31 18.36 9.26
N PRO A 334 2.15 18.38 7.93
CA PRO A 334 1.36 17.34 7.24
C PRO A 334 1.91 15.93 7.49
N HIS A 335 1.04 14.95 7.47
CA HIS A 335 1.36 13.54 7.75
C HIS A 335 2.40 12.92 6.79
N PHE A 336 2.65 13.54 5.64
CA PHE A 336 3.66 13.08 4.68
C PHE A 336 5.06 13.62 4.95
N VAL A 337 5.20 14.59 5.85
CA VAL A 337 6.49 15.16 6.24
C VAL A 337 7.18 14.26 7.25
N THR A 338 8.46 13.98 7.04
CA THR A 338 9.27 13.14 7.93
C THR A 338 10.23 13.99 8.77
N SER A 339 10.92 13.37 9.71
CA SER A 339 12.00 13.99 10.48
C SER A 339 13.23 14.33 9.65
N GLU A 340 13.39 13.68 8.47
CA GLU A 340 14.49 13.93 7.53
C GLU A 340 14.07 14.98 6.51
N PRO A 341 14.71 16.18 6.48
CA PRO A 341 14.41 17.23 5.51
C PRO A 341 14.48 16.72 4.06
N GLY A 342 13.53 17.09 3.21
CA GLY A 342 13.52 16.68 1.79
C GLY A 342 13.13 15.22 1.52
N TYR A 343 12.87 14.41 2.57
CA TYR A 343 12.34 13.06 2.43
C TYR A 343 10.87 13.04 2.83
N TYR A 344 10.01 12.73 1.89
CA TYR A 344 8.55 12.75 2.08
C TYR A 344 7.97 11.35 1.83
N VAL A 345 6.90 11.03 2.55
CA VAL A 345 6.23 9.74 2.45
C VAL A 345 4.78 9.95 2.04
N LEU A 346 4.46 9.67 0.77
CA LEU A 346 3.11 9.69 0.24
C LEU A 346 2.60 8.25 0.16
N ARG A 347 1.94 7.79 1.19
CA ARG A 347 1.34 6.45 1.22
C ARG A 347 -0.16 6.57 1.29
N GLY A 348 -0.84 5.94 0.34
CA GLY A 348 -2.24 5.61 0.53
C GLY A 348 -2.35 4.73 1.77
N GLY A 349 -3.25 5.07 2.68
CA GLY A 349 -3.55 4.21 3.81
C GLY A 349 -3.98 2.84 3.30
N SER A 350 -3.81 1.82 4.12
CA SER A 350 -4.35 0.51 3.81
C SER A 350 -5.87 0.64 3.72
N ILE A 351 -6.42 0.22 2.60
CA ILE A 351 -7.87 -0.04 2.48
C ILE A 351 -8.32 -1.03 3.59
N GLU A 352 -7.36 -1.67 4.27
CA GLU A 352 -7.56 -2.69 5.28
C GLU A 352 -8.00 -2.17 6.64
N ASP A 353 -7.69 -0.92 6.97
CA ASP A 353 -7.90 -0.40 8.33
C ASP A 353 -9.20 0.40 8.49
N GLY A 354 -10.05 0.50 7.46
CA GLY A 354 -11.29 1.28 7.50
C GLY A 354 -11.08 2.80 7.68
N ALA A 355 -9.86 3.21 8.03
CA ALA A 355 -9.36 4.57 8.12
C ALA A 355 -8.36 4.87 7.00
N GLY A 356 -8.35 4.04 5.93
CA GLY A 356 -7.42 4.17 4.83
C GLY A 356 -7.55 5.52 4.14
N VAL A 357 -6.43 6.22 4.04
CA VAL A 357 -6.30 7.42 3.19
C VAL A 357 -6.62 7.00 1.77
N GLY A 358 -7.75 7.44 1.23
CA GLY A 358 -8.17 7.15 -0.14
C GLY A 358 -7.19 7.72 -1.17
N LEU A 359 -7.29 7.31 -2.43
CA LEU A 359 -6.47 7.90 -3.50
C LEU A 359 -6.70 9.40 -3.63
N SER A 360 -7.93 9.87 -3.43
CA SER A 360 -8.26 11.30 -3.41
C SER A 360 -7.51 12.08 -2.34
N ASP A 361 -7.33 11.49 -1.16
CA ASP A 361 -6.55 12.11 -0.08
C ASP A 361 -5.06 12.13 -0.42
N CYS A 362 -4.55 11.08 -1.08
CA CYS A 362 -3.17 11.05 -1.58
C CYS A 362 -2.95 12.15 -2.62
N PHE A 363 -3.90 12.36 -3.53
CA PHE A 363 -3.80 13.43 -4.53
C PHE A 363 -3.83 14.82 -3.87
N ARG A 364 -4.64 15.00 -2.82
CA ARG A 364 -4.59 16.21 -2.00
C ARG A 364 -3.21 16.40 -1.36
N SER A 365 -2.63 15.34 -0.81
CA SER A 365 -1.28 15.39 -0.22
C SER A 365 -0.20 15.68 -1.27
N ILE A 366 -0.32 15.19 -2.50
CA ILE A 366 0.56 15.56 -3.62
C ILE A 366 0.49 17.06 -3.87
N ARG A 367 -0.71 17.63 -4.01
CA ARG A 367 -0.91 19.07 -4.19
C ARG A 367 -0.26 19.88 -3.06
N GLU A 368 -0.53 19.51 -1.80
CA GLU A 368 0.02 20.18 -0.62
C GLU A 368 1.55 20.10 -0.57
N LEU A 369 2.12 18.93 -0.89
CA LEU A 369 3.57 18.76 -0.95
C LEU A 369 4.20 19.68 -2.00
N PHE A 370 3.65 19.72 -3.21
CA PHE A 370 4.23 20.56 -4.26
C PHE A 370 3.96 22.05 -4.06
N ALA A 371 2.90 22.44 -3.35
CA ALA A 371 2.72 23.81 -2.90
C ALA A 371 3.83 24.24 -1.93
N ILE A 372 4.21 23.33 -1.00
CA ILE A 372 5.33 23.56 -0.08
C ILE A 372 6.67 23.64 -0.85
N LEU A 373 6.95 22.67 -1.71
CA LEU A 373 8.22 22.62 -2.46
C LEU A 373 8.41 23.82 -3.40
N ALA A 374 7.33 24.34 -3.95
CA ALA A 374 7.35 25.50 -4.85
C ALA A 374 7.22 26.86 -4.12
N GLY A 375 7.08 26.87 -2.79
CA GLY A 375 6.85 28.09 -2.01
C GLY A 375 5.56 28.84 -2.41
N ARG A 376 4.53 28.12 -2.85
CA ARG A 376 3.31 28.71 -3.40
C ARG A 376 2.06 28.06 -2.80
N ASP A 377 1.51 28.68 -1.77
CA ASP A 377 0.31 28.20 -1.07
C ASP A 377 -0.95 28.12 -1.97
N ASP A 378 -0.99 28.92 -3.05
CA ASP A 378 -2.08 28.99 -4.05
C ASP A 378 -1.97 27.94 -5.15
N LEU A 379 -0.90 27.12 -5.16
CA LEU A 379 -0.63 26.18 -6.24
C LEU A 379 -1.61 24.99 -6.21
N ASP A 380 -2.45 24.90 -7.24
CA ASP A 380 -3.33 23.76 -7.48
C ASP A 380 -3.44 23.46 -8.98
N LEU A 381 -2.57 22.56 -9.48
CA LEU A 381 -2.60 22.16 -10.87
C LEU A 381 -3.87 21.40 -11.25
N TYR A 382 -4.48 20.70 -10.33
CA TYR A 382 -5.72 19.96 -10.59
C TYR A 382 -6.87 20.92 -10.88
N ASP A 383 -7.02 21.97 -10.06
CA ASP A 383 -8.05 22.99 -10.25
C ASP A 383 -7.79 23.86 -11.48
N ILE A 384 -6.53 24.27 -11.71
CA ILE A 384 -6.13 25.06 -12.89
C ILE A 384 -6.49 24.32 -14.19
N ILE A 385 -6.15 23.04 -14.31
CA ILE A 385 -6.44 22.23 -15.51
C ILE A 385 -7.96 21.96 -15.64
N ALA A 386 -8.67 21.74 -14.54
CA ALA A 386 -10.12 21.55 -14.57
C ALA A 386 -10.83 22.80 -15.11
N LYS A 387 -10.47 23.99 -14.65
CA LYS A 387 -11.03 25.28 -15.10
C LYS A 387 -10.71 25.59 -16.57
N GLN A 388 -9.51 25.29 -17.03
CA GLN A 388 -9.14 25.50 -18.44
C GLN A 388 -9.99 24.65 -19.40
N LYS A 389 -10.38 23.43 -18.98
CA LYS A 389 -11.27 22.58 -19.79
C LYS A 389 -12.72 23.08 -19.79
N ALA A 390 -13.23 23.55 -18.66
CA ALA A 390 -14.57 24.10 -18.57
C ALA A 390 -14.73 25.34 -19.47
N GLY A 391 -13.76 26.25 -19.45
CA GLY A 391 -13.79 27.45 -20.31
C GLY A 391 -13.63 27.20 -21.81
N LYS A 392 -13.08 26.04 -22.22
CA LYS A 392 -13.02 25.64 -23.65
C LYS A 392 -14.28 24.94 -24.13
N SER A 393 -15.16 24.48 -23.27
CA SER A 393 -16.42 23.85 -23.66
C SER A 393 -17.57 24.89 -23.84
N GLU A 394 -17.33 26.15 -23.48
CA GLU A 394 -18.27 27.27 -23.64
C GLU A 394 -17.99 28.15 -24.87
N LEU A 395 -16.97 27.83 -25.66
CA LEU A 395 -16.63 28.45 -26.96
C LEU A 395 -16.89 27.47 -28.12
#